data_166d2771f63920cc7b3f3e65031d20d3
#
_entry.id   166d2771f63920cc7b3f3e65031d20d3
#
_cell.length_a   1.000
_cell.length_b   1.000
_cell.length_c   1.000
_cell.angle_alpha   90.00
_cell.angle_beta   90.00
_cell.angle_gamma   90.00
#
_symmetry.space_group_name_H-M   'P 1'
#
loop_
_entity.id
_entity.type
_entity.pdbx_description
1 polymer ?
#
loop_
_entity_poly.entity_id
_entity_poly.type
_entity_poly.pdbx_seq_one_letter_code
_entity_poly.pdbx_strand_id
1 'polypeptide(L)'
;MHFLDPKDGKFRAIIQAAHGFKDADNQPPLYFKTTQEMLEEFSYLGKAKAEEVVIDNPAKIAARIGEIGLYPKHPEGKETFQPFWPDAADNIRNLCEEQIREWFGDNPPEIVVARKEKELSSILGYGYGTLYNIAEKLVKKSNADGYLVGSRGSVGSSYVAHLVGISEVNALPPHYRCPKCKWYTFDVDKSKYKVGVDLPPMKCPQCGEELYRDGFDIPFEVFLGFKGDKVPDIDLNFSGVYQPRAHAYIEELFGKGYCYRAGTIGTLADKTAYGYVKKYCEERELTLSEAEMNRLALGCVGVKRTTGQHPAGMVVLPKEYEIQQFVAIQHPANDMTSPVITTHYDFGSMHDVLVKLDVLGHDDPTMIRMLMDLTGVDARTLPLTDPDVISLFSGTQALGVTPEQIGSKTGTYGVPEFGTKFVRQMLEETHPTTMEELIRISGLSHGTDVWIGNAQEIIKAGIAPLASCICCRDDIMNALIDYGVAPKMSFDTMESVRKGRGLKPEMEEAMIEHNVPSWFIDSCKKIKYMFPKGHAVAYVTMALRIAWYKVHRPAAYYCAYYTVRADCFDASILGGTQEAIRGRYKEMEENSKDLTQKDKDLMIIMELVIEMLCRGIKLAPVDLYKSDATKFQVVDEK
;
A
#
# COMPACT_ATOMS: atom_id res chain seq x y z
N MET A 1 -38.45 1.69 -5.74
CA MET A 1 -38.16 0.47 -5.00
C MET A 1 -36.85 0.61 -4.27
N HIS A 2 -36.82 0.31 -2.97
CA HIS A 2 -35.61 0.38 -2.14
C HIS A 2 -35.26 -0.96 -1.46
N PHE A 3 -36.20 -1.89 -1.42
CA PHE A 3 -36.05 -3.23 -0.84
C PHE A 3 -36.99 -4.23 -1.49
N LEU A 4 -36.77 -5.52 -1.32
CA LEU A 4 -37.55 -6.59 -1.94
C LEU A 4 -38.75 -6.96 -1.07
N ASP A 5 -38.54 -7.22 0.22
CA ASP A 5 -39.58 -7.63 1.17
C ASP A 5 -40.13 -6.41 1.92
N PRO A 6 -41.47 -6.29 2.11
CA PRO A 6 -42.05 -5.24 2.95
C PRO A 6 -41.43 -5.11 4.34
N LYS A 7 -40.96 -6.23 4.94
CA LYS A 7 -40.34 -6.28 6.26
C LYS A 7 -39.00 -5.53 6.30
N ASP A 8 -38.32 -5.39 5.17
CA ASP A 8 -37.03 -4.69 5.06
C ASP A 8 -37.16 -3.17 5.24
N GLY A 9 -38.39 -2.64 5.18
CA GLY A 9 -38.69 -1.26 5.53
C GLY A 9 -38.20 -0.86 6.92
N LYS A 10 -38.06 -1.82 7.84
CA LYS A 10 -37.52 -1.61 9.18
C LYS A 10 -36.03 -1.16 9.15
N PHE A 11 -35.21 -1.75 8.28
CA PHE A 11 -33.80 -1.36 8.11
C PHE A 11 -33.69 0.07 7.61
N ARG A 12 -34.53 0.45 6.64
CA ARG A 12 -34.59 1.82 6.15
C ARG A 12 -35.00 2.81 7.24
N ALA A 13 -36.01 2.46 8.06
CA ALA A 13 -36.44 3.28 9.19
C ALA A 13 -35.31 3.52 10.20
N ILE A 14 -34.53 2.51 10.55
CA ILE A 14 -33.39 2.60 11.45
C ILE A 14 -32.34 3.56 10.88
N ILE A 15 -32.00 3.42 9.60
CA ILE A 15 -30.99 4.27 8.93
C ILE A 15 -31.47 5.73 8.86
N GLN A 16 -32.74 5.97 8.52
CA GLN A 16 -33.31 7.31 8.46
C GLN A 16 -33.37 7.98 9.83
N ALA A 17 -33.76 7.24 10.87
CA ALA A 17 -33.76 7.74 12.25
C ALA A 17 -32.35 8.15 12.69
N ALA A 18 -31.32 7.34 12.36
CA ALA A 18 -29.93 7.68 12.65
C ALA A 18 -29.46 8.99 11.97
N HIS A 19 -30.05 9.32 10.82
CA HIS A 19 -29.81 10.58 10.11
C HIS A 19 -30.74 11.73 10.56
N GLY A 20 -31.54 11.53 11.59
CA GLY A 20 -32.38 12.58 12.20
C GLY A 20 -33.73 12.82 11.51
N PHE A 21 -34.18 11.92 10.64
CA PHE A 21 -35.53 12.02 10.05
C PHE A 21 -36.58 11.72 11.13
N LYS A 22 -37.45 12.68 11.38
CA LYS A 22 -38.50 12.57 12.43
C LYS A 22 -39.63 11.60 12.07
N ASP A 23 -39.87 11.40 10.78
CA ASP A 23 -40.88 10.56 10.19
C ASP A 23 -40.36 9.18 9.75
N ALA A 24 -39.18 8.80 10.27
CA ALA A 24 -38.51 7.56 9.89
C ALA A 24 -39.37 6.27 10.03
N ASP A 25 -40.31 6.26 10.98
CA ASP A 25 -41.19 5.10 11.18
C ASP A 25 -42.40 5.09 10.23
N ASN A 26 -42.70 6.21 9.58
CA ASN A 26 -43.77 6.31 8.59
C ASN A 26 -43.23 6.03 7.19
N GLN A 27 -42.91 4.76 6.93
CA GLN A 27 -42.29 4.35 5.67
C GLN A 27 -43.34 4.18 4.57
N PRO A 28 -43.16 4.83 3.39
CA PRO A 28 -43.99 4.49 2.23
C PRO A 28 -43.69 3.05 1.75
N PRO A 29 -44.62 2.40 1.03
CA PRO A 29 -44.47 1.03 0.57
C PRO A 29 -43.49 0.95 -0.61
N LEU A 30 -42.17 1.00 -0.33
CA LEU A 30 -41.08 1.06 -1.32
C LEU A 30 -40.50 -0.32 -1.68
N TYR A 31 -41.19 -1.39 -1.36
CA TYR A 31 -40.81 -2.76 -1.72
C TYR A 31 -41.14 -3.10 -3.19
N PHE A 32 -40.58 -4.20 -3.66
CA PHE A 32 -40.82 -4.70 -5.02
C PHE A 32 -42.20 -5.34 -5.08
N LYS A 33 -43.16 -4.63 -5.69
CA LYS A 33 -44.55 -5.10 -5.82
C LYS A 33 -44.70 -6.02 -7.02
N THR A 34 -45.49 -7.05 -6.85
CA THR A 34 -45.94 -7.91 -7.95
C THR A 34 -46.95 -7.16 -8.84
N THR A 35 -47.17 -7.67 -10.06
CA THR A 35 -48.18 -7.11 -10.97
C THR A 35 -49.57 -7.04 -10.30
N GLN A 36 -49.94 -8.07 -9.52
CA GLN A 36 -51.22 -8.09 -8.82
C GLN A 36 -51.31 -6.98 -7.78
N GLU A 37 -50.32 -6.80 -6.93
CA GLU A 37 -50.27 -5.73 -5.94
C GLU A 37 -50.32 -4.34 -6.59
N MET A 38 -49.64 -4.17 -7.73
CA MET A 38 -49.68 -2.91 -8.50
C MET A 38 -51.09 -2.65 -9.06
N LEU A 39 -51.77 -3.68 -9.61
CA LEU A 39 -53.16 -3.55 -10.09
C LEU A 39 -54.12 -3.18 -8.98
N GLU A 40 -53.93 -3.72 -7.79
CA GLU A 40 -54.73 -3.38 -6.59
C GLU A 40 -54.50 -1.91 -6.19
N GLU A 41 -53.25 -1.42 -6.19
CA GLU A 41 -52.95 -0.02 -5.90
C GLU A 41 -53.54 0.96 -6.91
N PHE A 42 -53.60 0.60 -8.18
CA PHE A 42 -54.18 1.43 -9.24
C PHE A 42 -55.69 1.17 -9.46
N SER A 43 -56.34 0.35 -8.59
CA SER A 43 -57.76 -0.01 -8.71
C SER A 43 -58.71 1.20 -8.75
N TYR A 44 -58.31 2.32 -8.15
CA TYR A 44 -59.07 3.58 -8.18
C TYR A 44 -59.29 4.16 -9.59
N LEU A 45 -58.48 3.75 -10.59
CA LEU A 45 -58.63 4.13 -11.98
C LEU A 45 -59.66 3.31 -12.74
N GLY A 46 -60.18 2.25 -12.12
CA GLY A 46 -60.99 1.23 -12.76
C GLY A 46 -60.14 0.20 -13.52
N LYS A 47 -60.68 -1.02 -13.71
CA LYS A 47 -59.92 -2.19 -14.18
C LYS A 47 -59.13 -1.95 -15.49
N ALA A 48 -59.81 -1.46 -16.52
CA ALA A 48 -59.21 -1.27 -17.84
C ALA A 48 -58.03 -0.24 -17.81
N LYS A 49 -58.19 0.83 -17.03
CA LYS A 49 -57.14 1.86 -16.95
C LYS A 49 -56.00 1.41 -16.04
N ALA A 50 -56.29 0.63 -15.00
CA ALA A 50 -55.25 0.02 -14.18
C ALA A 50 -54.40 -0.97 -15.00
N GLU A 51 -54.99 -1.82 -15.83
CA GLU A 51 -54.27 -2.72 -16.73
C GLU A 51 -53.42 -1.96 -17.73
N GLU A 52 -53.97 -0.89 -18.35
CA GLU A 52 -53.20 -0.04 -19.26
C GLU A 52 -51.95 0.55 -18.58
N VAL A 53 -52.07 1.09 -17.36
CA VAL A 53 -50.97 1.77 -16.64
C VAL A 53 -49.93 0.78 -16.11
N VAL A 54 -50.38 -0.37 -15.57
CA VAL A 54 -49.52 -1.33 -14.87
C VAL A 54 -48.88 -2.35 -15.83
N ILE A 55 -49.58 -2.73 -16.90
CA ILE A 55 -49.14 -3.79 -17.81
C ILE A 55 -48.78 -3.24 -19.19
N ASP A 56 -49.76 -2.62 -19.89
CA ASP A 56 -49.59 -2.28 -21.29
C ASP A 56 -48.55 -1.22 -21.53
N ASN A 57 -48.55 -0.13 -20.74
CA ASN A 57 -47.60 0.96 -20.92
C ASN A 57 -46.19 0.55 -20.54
N PRO A 58 -45.92 -0.16 -19.43
CA PRO A 58 -44.60 -0.72 -19.14
C PRO A 58 -44.10 -1.70 -20.23
N ALA A 59 -45.00 -2.57 -20.75
CA ALA A 59 -44.68 -3.50 -21.83
C ALA A 59 -44.32 -2.76 -23.14
N LYS A 60 -45.08 -1.70 -23.50
CA LYS A 60 -44.77 -0.85 -24.67
C LYS A 60 -43.43 -0.13 -24.52
N ILE A 61 -43.09 0.33 -23.30
CA ILE A 61 -41.78 0.97 -23.05
C ILE A 61 -40.68 -0.07 -23.16
N ALA A 62 -40.84 -1.24 -22.51
CA ALA A 62 -39.85 -2.31 -22.57
C ALA A 62 -39.59 -2.81 -23.99
N ALA A 63 -40.63 -2.90 -24.81
CA ALA A 63 -40.52 -3.31 -26.22
C ALA A 63 -39.72 -2.32 -27.11
N ARG A 64 -39.55 -1.09 -26.65
CA ARG A 64 -38.74 -0.05 -27.34
C ARG A 64 -37.26 -0.14 -26.99
N ILE A 65 -36.91 -0.90 -25.93
CA ILE A 65 -35.53 -1.08 -25.48
C ILE A 65 -34.96 -2.28 -26.22
N GLY A 66 -33.92 -2.05 -27.00
CA GLY A 66 -33.17 -3.10 -27.66
C GLY A 66 -32.10 -3.69 -26.77
N GLU A 67 -31.26 -4.53 -27.34
CA GLU A 67 -30.06 -5.04 -26.66
C GLU A 67 -29.06 -3.89 -26.47
N ILE A 68 -28.62 -3.68 -25.23
CA ILE A 68 -27.72 -2.60 -24.83
C ILE A 68 -26.42 -3.21 -24.35
N GLY A 69 -25.29 -2.86 -24.99
CA GLY A 69 -23.96 -3.08 -24.43
C GLY A 69 -23.71 -2.14 -23.26
N LEU A 70 -23.20 -2.66 -22.15
CA LEU A 70 -22.89 -1.84 -20.97
C LEU A 70 -21.74 -0.88 -21.24
N TYR A 71 -20.76 -1.31 -22.01
CA TYR A 71 -19.59 -0.55 -22.42
C TYR A 71 -19.43 -0.50 -23.93
N PRO A 72 -18.64 0.43 -24.48
CA PRO A 72 -18.29 0.43 -25.90
C PRO A 72 -17.63 -0.90 -26.29
N LYS A 73 -17.79 -1.31 -27.55
CA LYS A 73 -17.02 -2.45 -28.07
C LYS A 73 -15.58 -1.99 -28.32
N HIS A 74 -14.61 -2.69 -27.70
CA HIS A 74 -13.20 -2.40 -27.95
C HIS A 74 -12.84 -2.81 -29.39
N PRO A 75 -12.15 -1.96 -30.19
CA PRO A 75 -11.81 -2.24 -31.58
C PRO A 75 -11.02 -3.55 -31.77
N GLU A 76 -10.14 -3.87 -30.80
CA GLU A 76 -9.31 -5.08 -30.81
C GLU A 76 -9.92 -6.24 -30.01
N GLY A 77 -11.16 -6.13 -29.56
CA GLY A 77 -11.82 -7.16 -28.75
C GLY A 77 -11.27 -7.34 -27.34
N LYS A 78 -10.51 -6.38 -26.83
CA LYS A 78 -10.01 -6.38 -25.45
C LYS A 78 -11.11 -5.96 -24.49
N GLU A 79 -10.97 -6.34 -23.21
CA GLU A 79 -11.89 -5.93 -22.14
C GLU A 79 -11.50 -4.57 -21.55
N THR A 80 -10.20 -4.30 -21.43
CA THR A 80 -9.66 -3.11 -20.79
C THR A 80 -9.28 -2.02 -21.80
N PHE A 81 -9.76 -0.81 -21.55
CA PHE A 81 -9.46 0.38 -22.34
C PHE A 81 -8.26 1.10 -21.72
N GLN A 82 -7.10 0.94 -22.35
CA GLN A 82 -5.85 1.54 -21.90
C GLN A 82 -5.49 2.75 -22.76
N PRO A 83 -4.99 3.86 -22.19
CA PRO A 83 -4.42 4.94 -22.97
C PRO A 83 -3.22 4.43 -23.78
N PHE A 84 -3.09 4.92 -25.00
CA PHE A 84 -2.02 4.52 -25.92
C PHE A 84 -1.19 5.74 -26.35
N TRP A 85 0.13 5.63 -26.18
CA TRP A 85 1.10 6.59 -26.68
C TRP A 85 1.99 5.90 -27.73
N PRO A 86 2.00 6.39 -28.98
CA PRO A 86 2.72 5.73 -30.07
C PRO A 86 4.20 5.50 -29.79
N ASP A 87 4.87 6.48 -29.17
CA ASP A 87 6.31 6.45 -28.90
C ASP A 87 6.68 5.74 -27.59
N ALA A 88 5.70 5.24 -26.82
CA ALA A 88 5.95 4.70 -25.48
C ALA A 88 6.90 3.49 -25.50
N ALA A 89 6.76 2.61 -26.47
CA ALA A 89 7.59 1.42 -26.59
C ALA A 89 9.05 1.78 -26.88
N ASP A 90 9.29 2.68 -27.81
CA ASP A 90 10.63 3.12 -28.19
C ASP A 90 11.29 3.93 -27.05
N ASN A 91 10.53 4.78 -26.37
CA ASN A 91 11.02 5.53 -25.22
C ASN A 91 11.51 4.61 -24.10
N ILE A 92 10.72 3.58 -23.74
CA ILE A 92 11.11 2.64 -22.67
C ILE A 92 12.33 1.82 -23.10
N ARG A 93 12.41 1.35 -24.36
CA ARG A 93 13.61 0.65 -24.87
C ARG A 93 14.86 1.52 -24.77
N ASN A 94 14.78 2.73 -25.28
CA ASN A 94 15.89 3.67 -25.30
C ASN A 94 16.38 3.98 -23.88
N LEU A 95 15.48 4.27 -22.96
CA LEU A 95 15.83 4.50 -21.55
C LEU A 95 16.53 3.29 -20.91
N CYS A 96 16.05 2.07 -21.19
CA CYS A 96 16.70 0.85 -20.70
C CYS A 96 18.12 0.70 -21.29
N GLU A 97 18.31 0.95 -22.56
CA GLU A 97 19.61 0.81 -23.23
C GLU A 97 20.61 1.87 -22.79
N GLU A 98 20.17 3.12 -22.62
CA GLU A 98 20.97 4.20 -22.08
C GLU A 98 21.46 3.88 -20.66
N GLN A 99 20.55 3.40 -19.80
CA GLN A 99 20.88 3.08 -18.41
C GLN A 99 21.80 1.86 -18.29
N ILE A 100 21.60 0.83 -19.12
CA ILE A 100 22.51 -0.34 -19.14
C ILE A 100 23.89 0.08 -19.62
N ARG A 101 23.99 0.92 -20.66
CA ARG A 101 25.27 1.43 -21.15
C ARG A 101 25.96 2.28 -20.10
N GLU A 102 25.21 3.10 -19.36
CA GLU A 102 25.77 3.89 -18.26
C GLU A 102 26.35 3.01 -17.16
N TRP A 103 25.70 1.90 -16.82
CA TRP A 103 26.13 1.05 -15.71
C TRP A 103 27.16 0.00 -16.08
N PHE A 104 27.08 -0.58 -17.27
CA PHE A 104 27.87 -1.74 -17.69
C PHE A 104 28.75 -1.48 -18.93
N GLY A 105 28.65 -0.29 -19.56
CA GLY A 105 29.36 0.03 -20.78
C GLY A 105 28.78 -0.62 -22.02
N ASP A 106 29.57 -0.71 -23.09
CA ASP A 106 29.13 -1.21 -24.41
C ASP A 106 28.98 -2.75 -24.47
N ASN A 107 29.53 -3.47 -23.49
CA ASN A 107 29.46 -4.94 -23.43
C ASN A 107 28.78 -5.37 -22.10
N PRO A 108 27.46 -5.19 -21.95
CA PRO A 108 26.74 -5.57 -20.75
C PRO A 108 26.70 -7.10 -20.58
N PRO A 109 26.60 -7.61 -19.32
CA PRO A 109 26.53 -9.05 -19.09
C PRO A 109 25.26 -9.65 -19.69
N GLU A 110 25.37 -10.90 -20.17
CA GLU A 110 24.23 -11.62 -20.79
C GLU A 110 23.01 -11.71 -19.87
N ILE A 111 23.22 -11.91 -18.58
CA ILE A 111 22.14 -11.98 -17.58
C ILE A 111 21.30 -10.69 -17.53
N VAL A 112 21.94 -9.53 -17.69
CA VAL A 112 21.30 -8.21 -17.72
C VAL A 112 20.47 -8.05 -19.00
N VAL A 113 21.08 -8.38 -20.14
CA VAL A 113 20.42 -8.29 -21.46
C VAL A 113 19.23 -9.25 -21.53
N ALA A 114 19.42 -10.51 -21.14
CA ALA A 114 18.38 -11.51 -21.15
C ALA A 114 17.19 -11.12 -20.24
N ARG A 115 17.47 -10.60 -19.06
CA ARG A 115 16.43 -10.12 -18.13
C ARG A 115 15.65 -8.94 -18.72
N LYS A 116 16.35 -7.93 -19.26
CA LYS A 116 15.71 -6.78 -19.93
C LYS A 116 14.82 -7.24 -21.09
N GLU A 117 15.30 -8.09 -21.99
CA GLU A 117 14.52 -8.54 -23.15
C GLU A 117 13.32 -9.39 -22.76
N LYS A 118 13.46 -10.28 -21.77
CA LYS A 118 12.35 -11.05 -21.22
C LYS A 118 11.24 -10.14 -20.71
N GLU A 119 11.58 -9.12 -19.94
CA GLU A 119 10.59 -8.20 -19.38
C GLU A 119 9.99 -7.29 -20.46
N LEU A 120 10.81 -6.70 -21.34
CA LEU A 120 10.33 -5.84 -22.41
C LEU A 120 9.39 -6.59 -23.36
N SER A 121 9.69 -7.84 -23.73
CA SER A 121 8.82 -8.64 -24.58
C SER A 121 7.44 -8.85 -23.94
N SER A 122 7.37 -9.05 -22.64
CA SER A 122 6.13 -9.16 -21.90
C SER A 122 5.41 -7.82 -21.78
N ILE A 123 6.09 -6.78 -21.27
CA ILE A 123 5.52 -5.45 -21.04
C ILE A 123 4.97 -4.84 -22.33
N LEU A 124 5.74 -4.88 -23.41
CA LEU A 124 5.35 -4.29 -24.70
C LEU A 124 4.39 -5.19 -25.46
N GLY A 125 4.55 -6.51 -25.38
CA GLY A 125 3.67 -7.48 -26.02
C GLY A 125 2.23 -7.41 -25.54
N TYR A 126 2.01 -7.09 -24.27
CA TYR A 126 0.67 -6.87 -23.69
C TYR A 126 0.21 -5.41 -23.70
N GLY A 127 1.00 -4.50 -24.31
CA GLY A 127 0.61 -3.10 -24.47
C GLY A 127 0.82 -2.20 -23.25
N TYR A 128 1.60 -2.64 -22.23
CA TYR A 128 1.81 -1.88 -20.99
C TYR A 128 2.89 -0.79 -21.09
N GLY A 129 3.50 -0.60 -22.27
CA GLY A 129 4.54 0.43 -22.48
C GLY A 129 4.09 1.84 -22.09
N THR A 130 2.83 2.21 -22.39
CA THR A 130 2.28 3.51 -22.01
C THR A 130 2.23 3.69 -20.51
N LEU A 131 1.82 2.66 -19.75
CA LEU A 131 1.75 2.72 -18.28
C LEU A 131 3.13 2.93 -17.65
N TYR A 132 4.13 2.20 -18.14
CA TYR A 132 5.53 2.40 -17.70
C TYR A 132 6.04 3.80 -18.02
N ASN A 133 5.72 4.32 -19.21
CA ASN A 133 6.13 5.67 -19.61
C ASN A 133 5.49 6.76 -18.73
N ILE A 134 4.23 6.59 -18.37
CA ILE A 134 3.53 7.50 -17.44
C ILE A 134 4.20 7.46 -16.06
N ALA A 135 4.41 6.26 -15.53
CA ALA A 135 5.05 6.09 -14.22
C ALA A 135 6.47 6.70 -14.20
N GLU A 136 7.27 6.47 -15.25
CA GLU A 136 8.61 7.09 -15.41
C GLU A 136 8.51 8.62 -15.36
N LYS A 137 7.61 9.22 -16.15
CA LYS A 137 7.44 10.69 -16.20
C LYS A 137 7.00 11.26 -14.85
N LEU A 138 6.09 10.58 -14.14
CA LEU A 138 5.63 10.98 -12.81
C LEU A 138 6.79 10.96 -11.79
N VAL A 139 7.56 9.88 -11.75
CA VAL A 139 8.69 9.75 -10.83
C VAL A 139 9.78 10.77 -11.16
N LYS A 140 10.13 10.89 -12.43
CA LYS A 140 11.14 11.86 -12.90
C LYS A 140 10.75 13.30 -12.56
N LYS A 141 9.48 13.67 -12.75
CA LYS A 141 8.99 15.01 -12.39
C LYS A 141 9.07 15.25 -10.89
N SER A 142 8.64 14.31 -10.06
CA SER A 142 8.71 14.43 -8.60
C SER A 142 10.15 14.55 -8.11
N ASN A 143 11.06 13.72 -8.63
CA ASN A 143 12.48 13.75 -8.29
C ASN A 143 13.15 15.07 -8.74
N ALA A 144 12.79 15.61 -9.90
CA ALA A 144 13.27 16.92 -10.39
C ALA A 144 12.80 18.07 -9.51
N ASP A 145 11.59 17.96 -8.94
CA ASP A 145 11.06 18.93 -7.97
C ASP A 145 11.61 18.68 -6.54
N GLY A 146 12.50 17.70 -6.37
CA GLY A 146 13.23 17.38 -5.14
C GLY A 146 12.49 16.45 -4.17
N TYR A 147 11.41 15.81 -4.60
CA TYR A 147 10.67 14.85 -3.79
C TYR A 147 10.92 13.43 -4.30
N LEU A 148 11.63 12.62 -3.51
CA LEU A 148 11.87 11.22 -3.86
C LEU A 148 10.55 10.44 -3.85
N VAL A 149 10.47 9.45 -4.74
CA VAL A 149 9.32 8.55 -4.86
C VAL A 149 9.75 7.15 -4.46
N GLY A 150 9.00 6.53 -3.55
CA GLY A 150 9.18 5.13 -3.19
C GLY A 150 8.29 4.23 -4.06
N SER A 151 8.81 3.10 -4.51
CA SER A 151 7.98 2.08 -5.11
C SER A 151 7.28 1.23 -4.04
N ARG A 152 6.14 0.65 -4.41
CA ARG A 152 5.31 -0.14 -3.51
C ARG A 152 4.75 -1.37 -4.26
N GLY A 153 4.38 -2.41 -3.53
CA GLY A 153 3.77 -3.59 -4.14
C GLY A 153 4.74 -4.40 -5.00
N SER A 154 4.27 -4.90 -6.12
CA SER A 154 5.02 -5.83 -6.97
C SER A 154 5.87 -5.18 -8.05
N VAL A 155 5.79 -3.86 -8.27
CA VAL A 155 6.60 -3.17 -9.29
C VAL A 155 8.11 -3.31 -9.06
N GLY A 156 8.55 -3.45 -7.80
CA GLY A 156 9.95 -3.75 -7.46
C GLY A 156 10.47 -5.10 -7.98
N SER A 157 9.60 -5.95 -8.53
CA SER A 157 10.00 -7.20 -9.20
C SER A 157 10.39 -6.98 -10.68
N SER A 158 10.19 -5.78 -11.23
CA SER A 158 10.53 -5.44 -12.60
C SER A 158 11.90 -4.76 -12.70
N TYR A 159 12.83 -5.39 -13.38
CA TYR A 159 14.13 -4.80 -13.69
C TYR A 159 14.00 -3.64 -14.70
N VAL A 160 13.05 -3.72 -15.63
CA VAL A 160 12.74 -2.60 -16.54
C VAL A 160 12.26 -1.39 -15.74
N ALA A 161 11.41 -1.57 -14.71
CA ALA A 161 11.00 -0.47 -13.83
C ALA A 161 12.20 0.17 -13.10
N HIS A 162 13.21 -0.62 -12.74
CA HIS A 162 14.45 -0.12 -12.15
C HIS A 162 15.30 0.64 -13.17
N LEU A 163 15.46 0.10 -14.38
CA LEU A 163 16.24 0.74 -15.46
C LEU A 163 15.68 2.11 -15.86
N VAL A 164 14.37 2.24 -15.94
CA VAL A 164 13.73 3.51 -16.32
C VAL A 164 13.48 4.46 -15.14
N GLY A 165 13.92 4.08 -13.93
CA GLY A 165 13.85 4.92 -12.73
C GLY A 165 12.48 4.98 -12.03
N ILE A 166 11.56 4.08 -12.35
CA ILE A 166 10.27 3.94 -11.65
C ILE A 166 10.47 3.39 -10.23
N SER A 167 11.41 2.46 -10.07
CA SER A 167 11.72 1.81 -8.80
C SER A 167 13.22 1.83 -8.51
N GLU A 168 13.58 2.04 -7.24
CA GLU A 168 14.98 1.89 -6.80
C GLU A 168 15.37 0.42 -6.56
N VAL A 169 14.41 -0.51 -6.60
CA VAL A 169 14.65 -1.93 -6.34
C VAL A 169 15.24 -2.61 -7.58
N ASN A 170 16.48 -3.09 -7.47
CA ASN A 170 17.14 -3.84 -8.51
C ASN A 170 16.80 -5.33 -8.40
N ALA A 171 15.96 -5.83 -9.30
CA ALA A 171 15.50 -7.23 -9.29
C ALA A 171 16.54 -8.26 -9.75
N LEU A 172 17.72 -7.84 -10.22
CA LEU A 172 18.81 -8.74 -10.60
C LEU A 172 19.38 -9.49 -9.39
N PRO A 173 20.07 -10.62 -9.62
CA PRO A 173 20.84 -11.29 -8.58
C PRO A 173 21.92 -10.39 -7.97
N PRO A 174 22.43 -10.69 -6.76
CA PRO A 174 23.53 -9.98 -6.13
C PRO A 174 24.75 -9.86 -7.04
N HIS A 175 25.32 -8.65 -7.14
CA HIS A 175 26.46 -8.38 -8.00
C HIS A 175 27.25 -7.14 -7.57
N TYR A 176 28.46 -7.05 -8.09
CA TYR A 176 29.28 -5.83 -8.04
C TYR A 176 29.33 -5.15 -9.41
N ARG A 177 29.36 -3.83 -9.41
CA ARG A 177 29.65 -3.02 -10.59
C ARG A 177 30.51 -1.81 -10.25
N CYS A 178 31.42 -1.45 -11.16
CA CYS A 178 32.27 -0.30 -11.00
C CYS A 178 31.61 0.95 -11.60
N PRO A 179 31.42 2.02 -10.84
CA PRO A 179 30.82 3.25 -11.38
C PRO A 179 31.73 3.94 -12.41
N LYS A 180 33.06 3.72 -12.34
CA LYS A 180 34.04 4.39 -13.17
C LYS A 180 34.39 3.64 -14.46
N CYS A 181 34.91 2.43 -14.37
CA CYS A 181 35.36 1.67 -15.53
C CYS A 181 34.37 0.64 -16.07
N LYS A 182 33.19 0.54 -15.45
CA LYS A 182 32.10 -0.35 -15.83
C LYS A 182 32.39 -1.86 -15.67
N TRP A 183 33.49 -2.22 -14.98
CA TRP A 183 33.76 -3.60 -14.60
C TRP A 183 32.64 -4.12 -13.71
N TYR A 184 32.30 -5.41 -13.84
CA TYR A 184 31.24 -6.05 -13.07
C TYR A 184 31.56 -7.52 -12.80
N THR A 185 30.88 -8.09 -11.80
CA THR A 185 30.83 -9.54 -11.57
C THR A 185 29.54 -9.97 -10.89
N PHE A 186 28.97 -11.07 -11.40
CA PHE A 186 27.86 -11.81 -10.79
C PHE A 186 28.36 -13.11 -10.12
N ASP A 187 29.68 -13.35 -10.15
CA ASP A 187 30.31 -14.46 -9.44
C ASP A 187 30.47 -14.10 -7.96
N VAL A 188 29.41 -14.36 -7.22
CA VAL A 188 29.30 -14.12 -5.78
C VAL A 188 28.74 -15.35 -5.08
N ASP A 189 29.11 -15.55 -3.81
CA ASP A 189 28.59 -16.66 -3.01
C ASP A 189 27.10 -16.42 -2.65
N LYS A 190 26.21 -16.90 -3.51
CA LYS A 190 24.76 -16.81 -3.33
C LYS A 190 24.22 -17.65 -2.18
N SER A 191 24.99 -18.61 -1.66
CA SER A 191 24.61 -19.36 -0.47
C SER A 191 24.66 -18.50 0.78
N LYS A 192 25.63 -17.59 0.82
CA LYS A 192 25.89 -16.67 1.93
C LYS A 192 25.21 -15.31 1.77
N TYR A 193 25.18 -14.75 0.56
CA TYR A 193 24.64 -13.41 0.30
C TYR A 193 23.45 -13.47 -0.63
N LYS A 194 22.25 -13.21 -0.08
CA LYS A 194 20.98 -13.23 -0.82
C LYS A 194 20.61 -11.87 -1.41
N VAL A 195 21.22 -10.80 -0.90
CA VAL A 195 21.06 -9.43 -1.41
C VAL A 195 22.41 -8.77 -1.61
N GLY A 196 22.54 -8.00 -2.70
CA GLY A 196 23.83 -7.44 -3.12
C GLY A 196 24.40 -6.41 -2.16
N VAL A 197 23.56 -5.64 -1.47
CA VAL A 197 24.01 -4.62 -0.52
C VAL A 197 24.72 -5.21 0.71
N ASP A 198 24.46 -6.48 1.05
CA ASP A 198 25.14 -7.20 2.14
C ASP A 198 26.48 -7.82 1.71
N LEU A 199 26.84 -7.75 0.42
CA LEU A 199 28.16 -8.17 -0.06
C LEU A 199 29.26 -7.37 0.64
N PRO A 200 30.42 -7.95 0.93
CA PRO A 200 31.53 -7.22 1.54
C PRO A 200 32.01 -6.08 0.63
N PRO A 201 32.47 -4.94 1.20
CA PRO A 201 33.10 -3.89 0.41
C PRO A 201 34.28 -4.42 -0.40
N MET A 202 34.35 -4.06 -1.68
CA MET A 202 35.41 -4.50 -2.56
C MET A 202 35.85 -3.37 -3.51
N LYS A 203 37.14 -3.26 -3.76
CA LYS A 203 37.70 -2.34 -4.76
C LYS A 203 37.73 -2.98 -6.13
N CYS A 204 37.49 -2.20 -7.15
CA CYS A 204 37.55 -2.64 -8.54
C CYS A 204 38.97 -3.18 -8.88
N PRO A 205 39.07 -4.42 -9.39
CA PRO A 205 40.37 -5.00 -9.74
C PRO A 205 41.03 -4.31 -10.95
N GLN A 206 40.27 -3.54 -11.75
CA GLN A 206 40.80 -2.84 -12.91
C GLN A 206 41.23 -1.43 -12.61
N CYS A 207 40.48 -0.66 -11.80
CA CYS A 207 40.79 0.78 -11.62
C CYS A 207 40.91 1.22 -10.17
N GLY A 208 40.70 0.31 -9.19
CA GLY A 208 40.84 0.59 -7.77
C GLY A 208 39.68 1.37 -7.14
N GLU A 209 38.68 1.76 -7.91
CA GLU A 209 37.48 2.46 -7.41
C GLU A 209 36.66 1.55 -6.49
N GLU A 210 35.91 2.11 -5.54
CA GLU A 210 34.98 1.34 -4.72
C GLU A 210 33.84 0.82 -5.57
N LEU A 211 33.52 -0.49 -5.44
CA LEU A 211 32.47 -1.12 -6.21
C LEU A 211 31.12 -0.84 -5.61
N TYR A 212 30.16 -0.56 -6.47
CA TYR A 212 28.74 -0.53 -6.11
C TYR A 212 28.23 -1.96 -5.94
N ARG A 213 27.46 -2.19 -4.88
CA ARG A 213 26.92 -3.48 -4.48
C ARG A 213 25.41 -3.43 -4.62
N ASP A 214 24.80 -4.31 -5.40
CA ASP A 214 23.37 -4.24 -5.72
C ASP A 214 22.79 -5.61 -6.06
N GLY A 215 21.46 -5.65 -6.23
CA GLY A 215 20.70 -6.84 -6.61
C GLY A 215 20.01 -7.54 -5.45
N PHE A 216 18.71 -7.79 -5.63
CA PHE A 216 17.84 -8.38 -4.61
C PHE A 216 17.27 -9.74 -5.02
N ASP A 217 17.60 -10.24 -6.20
CA ASP A 217 17.18 -11.54 -6.74
C ASP A 217 15.67 -11.77 -6.66
N ILE A 218 14.93 -10.99 -7.43
CA ILE A 218 13.46 -11.01 -7.44
C ILE A 218 12.96 -11.49 -8.80
N PRO A 219 12.13 -12.55 -8.86
CA PRO A 219 11.59 -13.05 -10.12
C PRO A 219 10.54 -12.10 -10.70
N PHE A 220 10.58 -11.88 -12.01
CA PHE A 220 9.64 -11.01 -12.72
C PHE A 220 8.21 -11.55 -12.72
N GLU A 221 8.06 -12.86 -12.73
CA GLU A 221 6.77 -13.58 -12.77
C GLU A 221 5.84 -13.16 -11.63
N VAL A 222 6.39 -12.77 -10.48
CA VAL A 222 5.61 -12.24 -9.35
C VAL A 222 4.84 -10.97 -9.72
N PHE A 223 5.30 -10.20 -10.71
CA PHE A 223 4.67 -8.97 -11.16
C PHE A 223 3.60 -9.20 -12.23
N LEU A 224 3.94 -9.80 -13.36
CA LEU A 224 3.05 -9.97 -14.52
C LEU A 224 2.59 -11.41 -14.78
N GLY A 225 3.00 -12.38 -13.97
CA GLY A 225 2.76 -13.80 -14.24
C GLY A 225 3.67 -14.36 -15.34
N PHE A 226 3.48 -15.63 -15.68
CA PHE A 226 4.26 -16.30 -16.73
C PHE A 226 3.82 -15.93 -18.15
N LYS A 227 2.57 -15.52 -18.32
CA LYS A 227 1.97 -15.21 -19.63
C LYS A 227 1.60 -13.74 -19.79
N GLY A 228 1.96 -12.88 -18.81
CA GLY A 228 1.56 -11.47 -18.80
C GLY A 228 0.04 -11.27 -18.67
N ASP A 229 -0.65 -12.25 -18.17
CA ASP A 229 -2.09 -12.31 -17.99
C ASP A 229 -2.58 -11.45 -16.80
N LYS A 230 -1.64 -10.84 -16.07
CA LYS A 230 -1.94 -9.92 -14.98
C LYS A 230 -1.61 -8.48 -15.39
N VAL A 231 -2.59 -7.58 -15.32
CA VAL A 231 -2.37 -6.14 -15.53
C VAL A 231 -1.37 -5.63 -14.47
N PRO A 232 -0.32 -4.89 -14.86
CA PRO A 232 0.64 -4.35 -13.90
C PRO A 232 -0.02 -3.30 -12.99
N ASP A 233 0.17 -3.47 -11.70
CA ASP A 233 -0.20 -2.51 -10.68
C ASP A 233 1.07 -1.74 -10.28
N ILE A 234 1.19 -0.51 -10.78
CA ILE A 234 2.35 0.36 -10.53
C ILE A 234 1.98 1.34 -9.43
N ASP A 235 2.18 0.89 -8.20
CA ASP A 235 1.94 1.69 -7.00
C ASP A 235 3.17 2.53 -6.63
N LEU A 236 2.97 3.83 -6.46
CA LEU A 236 4.04 4.77 -6.15
C LEU A 236 3.70 5.64 -4.93
N ASN A 237 4.62 5.67 -3.97
CA ASN A 237 4.53 6.49 -2.77
C ASN A 237 5.17 7.87 -3.03
N PHE A 238 4.34 8.87 -3.21
CA PHE A 238 4.76 10.27 -3.29
C PHE A 238 4.73 10.93 -1.92
N SER A 239 5.46 12.01 -1.73
CA SER A 239 5.24 12.87 -0.57
C SER A 239 3.78 13.34 -0.52
N GLY A 240 3.12 13.24 0.64
CA GLY A 240 1.76 13.72 0.82
C GLY A 240 1.60 15.21 0.47
N VAL A 241 2.64 16.01 0.69
CA VAL A 241 2.68 17.43 0.31
C VAL A 241 2.79 17.61 -1.20
N TYR A 242 3.45 16.69 -1.90
CA TYR A 242 3.63 16.75 -3.36
C TYR A 242 2.50 16.09 -4.14
N GLN A 243 1.74 15.19 -3.55
CA GLN A 243 0.68 14.40 -4.20
C GLN A 243 -0.28 15.23 -5.04
N PRO A 244 -0.80 16.41 -4.61
CA PRO A 244 -1.66 17.24 -5.45
C PRO A 244 -1.00 17.69 -6.76
N ARG A 245 0.31 17.96 -6.74
CA ARG A 245 1.08 18.32 -7.95
C ARG A 245 1.25 17.12 -8.87
N ALA A 246 1.47 15.92 -8.32
CA ALA A 246 1.54 14.70 -9.11
C ALA A 246 0.20 14.40 -9.81
N HIS A 247 -0.93 14.59 -9.13
CA HIS A 247 -2.26 14.48 -9.74
C HIS A 247 -2.46 15.51 -10.86
N ALA A 248 -2.07 16.77 -10.64
CA ALA A 248 -2.16 17.80 -11.67
C ALA A 248 -1.29 17.48 -12.89
N TYR A 249 -0.11 16.90 -12.66
CA TYR A 249 0.78 16.49 -13.76
C TYR A 249 0.19 15.35 -14.61
N ILE A 250 -0.63 14.46 -14.03
CA ILE A 250 -1.38 13.47 -14.83
C ILE A 250 -2.35 14.18 -15.78
N GLU A 251 -3.04 15.23 -15.33
CA GLU A 251 -3.90 16.02 -16.22
C GLU A 251 -3.10 16.73 -17.33
N GLU A 252 -1.88 17.18 -17.05
CA GLU A 252 -1.00 17.75 -18.09
C GLU A 252 -0.63 16.71 -19.15
N LEU A 253 -0.33 15.47 -18.72
CA LEU A 253 0.08 14.38 -19.61
C LEU A 253 -1.04 13.90 -20.53
N PHE A 254 -2.26 13.78 -20.02
CA PHE A 254 -3.40 13.21 -20.76
C PHE A 254 -4.32 14.26 -21.36
N GLY A 255 -4.35 15.43 -20.79
CA GLY A 255 -5.30 16.50 -21.10
C GLY A 255 -6.53 16.50 -20.18
N LYS A 256 -7.08 17.69 -20.02
CA LYS A 256 -8.27 17.91 -19.20
C LYS A 256 -9.46 17.17 -19.82
N GLY A 257 -10.22 16.45 -19.00
CA GLY A 257 -11.35 15.62 -19.44
C GLY A 257 -11.02 14.16 -19.75
N TYR A 258 -9.74 13.76 -19.68
CA TYR A 258 -9.29 12.37 -19.85
C TYR A 258 -8.76 11.74 -18.57
N CYS A 259 -8.79 12.50 -17.47
CA CYS A 259 -8.37 12.04 -16.14
C CYS A 259 -9.43 12.43 -15.12
N TYR A 260 -9.80 11.49 -14.27
CA TYR A 260 -10.78 11.68 -13.20
C TYR A 260 -10.29 11.03 -11.91
N ARG A 261 -10.57 11.66 -10.78
CA ARG A 261 -10.38 10.99 -9.50
C ARG A 261 -11.30 9.77 -9.44
N ALA A 262 -10.77 8.63 -8.98
CA ALA A 262 -11.61 7.47 -8.71
C ALA A 262 -12.57 7.79 -7.57
N GLY A 263 -13.84 7.41 -7.71
CA GLY A 263 -14.83 7.52 -6.66
C GLY A 263 -14.69 6.41 -5.62
N THR A 264 -15.23 6.66 -4.43
CA THR A 264 -15.44 5.65 -3.40
C THR A 264 -16.87 5.68 -2.92
N ILE A 265 -17.38 4.52 -2.53
CA ILE A 265 -18.71 4.38 -1.92
C ILE A 265 -18.50 3.92 -0.47
N GLY A 266 -18.76 4.83 0.47
CA GLY A 266 -18.77 4.50 1.89
C GLY A 266 -20.06 3.79 2.27
N THR A 267 -19.97 2.60 2.84
CA THR A 267 -21.08 1.81 3.32
C THR A 267 -21.12 1.73 4.84
N LEU A 268 -22.24 1.30 5.41
CA LEU A 268 -22.37 1.08 6.84
C LEU A 268 -21.59 -0.19 7.25
N ALA A 269 -20.63 -0.03 8.15
CA ALA A 269 -19.90 -1.14 8.77
C ALA A 269 -20.68 -1.67 10.00
N ASP A 270 -20.38 -2.91 10.40
CA ASP A 270 -21.08 -3.63 11.49
C ASP A 270 -21.23 -2.82 12.77
N LYS A 271 -20.14 -2.24 13.29
CA LYS A 271 -20.16 -1.44 14.53
C LYS A 271 -21.03 -0.20 14.42
N THR A 272 -21.01 0.47 13.26
CA THR A 272 -21.82 1.66 12.99
C THR A 272 -23.30 1.27 12.89
N ALA A 273 -23.59 0.19 12.16
CA ALA A 273 -24.96 -0.33 12.02
C ALA A 273 -25.54 -0.73 13.38
N TYR A 274 -24.76 -1.42 14.22
CA TYR A 274 -25.19 -1.75 15.58
C TYR A 274 -25.46 -0.51 16.44
N GLY A 275 -24.60 0.51 16.34
CA GLY A 275 -24.82 1.81 17.00
C GLY A 275 -26.12 2.48 16.56
N TYR A 276 -26.46 2.41 15.27
CA TYR A 276 -27.72 2.93 14.75
C TYR A 276 -28.94 2.19 15.33
N VAL A 277 -28.87 0.86 15.39
CA VAL A 277 -29.94 0.05 16.00
C VAL A 277 -30.10 0.38 17.48
N LYS A 278 -28.98 0.47 18.22
CA LYS A 278 -29.02 0.82 19.65
C LYS A 278 -29.67 2.18 19.87
N LYS A 279 -29.24 3.21 19.16
CA LYS A 279 -29.83 4.54 19.22
C LYS A 279 -31.31 4.53 18.84
N TYR A 280 -31.70 3.80 17.79
CA TYR A 280 -33.09 3.64 17.38
C TYR A 280 -33.97 3.04 18.46
N CYS A 281 -33.45 2.01 19.16
CA CYS A 281 -34.15 1.39 20.29
C CYS A 281 -34.28 2.32 21.49
N GLU A 282 -33.19 3.03 21.87
CA GLU A 282 -33.19 3.99 22.96
C GLU A 282 -34.21 5.13 22.75
N GLU A 283 -34.21 5.74 21.55
CA GLU A 283 -35.15 6.83 21.22
C GLU A 283 -36.62 6.40 21.21
N ARG A 284 -36.92 5.09 21.11
CA ARG A 284 -38.29 4.51 21.03
C ARG A 284 -38.62 3.63 22.20
N GLU A 285 -37.78 3.64 23.22
CA GLU A 285 -37.96 2.83 24.44
C GLU A 285 -38.20 1.33 24.15
N LEU A 286 -37.55 0.82 23.09
CA LEU A 286 -37.67 -0.58 22.69
C LEU A 286 -36.63 -1.43 23.43
N THR A 287 -37.11 -2.52 24.07
CA THR A 287 -36.22 -3.52 24.67
C THR A 287 -36.15 -4.74 23.74
N LEU A 288 -35.05 -4.88 23.03
CA LEU A 288 -34.78 -6.01 22.15
C LEU A 288 -33.67 -6.89 22.72
N SER A 289 -33.71 -8.18 22.39
CA SER A 289 -32.58 -9.08 22.70
C SER A 289 -31.37 -8.71 21.89
N GLU A 290 -30.18 -9.05 22.38
CA GLU A 290 -28.93 -8.84 21.65
C GLU A 290 -28.91 -9.52 20.28
N ALA A 291 -29.51 -10.73 20.19
CA ALA A 291 -29.63 -11.45 18.92
C ALA A 291 -30.50 -10.68 17.90
N GLU A 292 -31.59 -10.06 18.34
CA GLU A 292 -32.44 -9.25 17.47
C GLU A 292 -31.79 -7.93 17.08
N MET A 293 -31.07 -7.28 17.99
CA MET A 293 -30.26 -6.09 17.66
C MET A 293 -29.20 -6.41 16.62
N ASN A 294 -28.51 -7.54 16.75
CA ASN A 294 -27.52 -8.01 15.76
C ASN A 294 -28.17 -8.33 14.40
N ARG A 295 -29.33 -8.96 14.39
CA ARG A 295 -30.09 -9.23 13.15
C ARG A 295 -30.46 -7.94 12.42
N LEU A 296 -30.94 -6.94 13.15
CA LEU A 296 -31.29 -5.63 12.58
C LEU A 296 -30.05 -4.89 12.09
N ALA A 297 -28.94 -4.99 12.82
CA ALA A 297 -27.67 -4.39 12.41
C ALA A 297 -27.16 -5.01 11.11
N LEU A 298 -27.17 -6.34 11.00
CA LEU A 298 -26.78 -7.05 9.78
C LEU A 298 -27.61 -6.64 8.55
N GLY A 299 -28.91 -6.37 8.72
CA GLY A 299 -29.76 -5.87 7.65
C GLY A 299 -29.43 -4.42 7.22
N CYS A 300 -28.71 -3.66 8.03
CA CYS A 300 -28.26 -2.30 7.70
C CYS A 300 -26.82 -2.28 7.16
N VAL A 301 -26.03 -3.33 7.37
CA VAL A 301 -24.64 -3.41 6.91
C VAL A 301 -24.56 -3.40 5.38
N GLY A 302 -23.55 -2.73 4.84
CA GLY A 302 -23.30 -2.63 3.40
C GLY A 302 -24.18 -1.62 2.66
N VAL A 303 -25.16 -1.01 3.32
CA VAL A 303 -25.98 0.04 2.72
C VAL A 303 -25.13 1.29 2.48
N LYS A 304 -25.25 1.89 1.29
CA LYS A 304 -24.55 3.14 0.92
C LYS A 304 -24.88 4.24 1.92
N ARG A 305 -23.82 4.84 2.46
CA ARG A 305 -23.90 5.97 3.38
C ARG A 305 -23.52 7.28 2.71
N THR A 306 -22.39 7.29 2.02
CA THR A 306 -21.83 8.47 1.37
C THR A 306 -20.99 8.09 0.17
N THR A 307 -20.63 9.08 -0.62
CA THR A 307 -19.61 8.96 -1.66
C THR A 307 -18.41 9.81 -1.30
N GLY A 308 -17.24 9.40 -1.75
CA GLY A 308 -15.98 10.08 -1.50
C GLY A 308 -15.06 10.02 -2.71
N GLN A 309 -13.87 10.58 -2.55
CA GLN A 309 -12.79 10.41 -3.51
C GLN A 309 -11.79 9.36 -3.02
N HIS A 310 -11.29 8.55 -3.94
CA HIS A 310 -10.19 7.65 -3.64
C HIS A 310 -8.94 8.49 -3.29
N PRO A 311 -8.22 8.17 -2.21
CA PRO A 311 -7.10 9.00 -1.76
C PRO A 311 -5.94 9.09 -2.77
N ALA A 312 -5.76 8.07 -3.61
CA ALA A 312 -4.64 7.96 -4.52
C ALA A 312 -5.03 7.85 -6.00
N GLY A 313 -6.17 7.20 -6.29
CA GLY A 313 -6.51 6.73 -7.62
C GLY A 313 -6.97 7.80 -8.60
N MET A 314 -6.34 7.79 -9.78
CA MET A 314 -6.73 8.55 -10.96
C MET A 314 -7.10 7.58 -12.08
N VAL A 315 -8.35 7.63 -12.54
CA VAL A 315 -8.80 6.89 -13.72
C VAL A 315 -8.38 7.67 -14.96
N VAL A 316 -7.76 7.00 -15.91
CA VAL A 316 -7.29 7.59 -17.17
C VAL A 316 -7.99 6.95 -18.36
N LEU A 317 -8.35 7.79 -19.34
CA LEU A 317 -9.06 7.36 -20.54
C LEU A 317 -8.19 7.47 -21.79
N PRO A 318 -8.38 6.57 -22.77
CA PRO A 318 -7.94 6.80 -24.14
C PRO A 318 -8.66 8.03 -24.75
N LYS A 319 -7.96 8.79 -25.60
CA LYS A 319 -8.46 10.05 -26.18
C LYS A 319 -9.66 9.88 -27.11
N GLU A 320 -9.91 8.67 -27.56
CA GLU A 320 -11.00 8.32 -28.47
C GLU A 320 -12.35 8.17 -27.76
N TYR A 321 -12.37 8.21 -26.41
CA TYR A 321 -13.56 7.97 -25.60
C TYR A 321 -13.87 9.10 -24.64
N GLU A 322 -15.14 9.18 -24.25
CA GLU A 322 -15.64 10.05 -23.18
C GLU A 322 -15.95 9.21 -21.94
N ILE A 323 -15.73 9.78 -20.75
CA ILE A 323 -15.96 9.08 -19.48
C ILE A 323 -17.39 8.58 -19.32
N GLN A 324 -18.36 9.32 -19.87
CA GLN A 324 -19.79 8.98 -19.81
C GLN A 324 -20.15 7.70 -20.56
N GLN A 325 -19.27 7.22 -21.46
CA GLN A 325 -19.44 5.92 -22.11
C GLN A 325 -19.17 4.74 -21.16
N PHE A 326 -18.50 4.99 -20.05
CA PHE A 326 -18.11 3.97 -19.05
C PHE A 326 -18.80 4.19 -17.71
N VAL A 327 -18.88 5.43 -17.24
CA VAL A 327 -19.39 5.75 -15.91
C VAL A 327 -19.87 7.18 -15.82
N ALA A 328 -20.89 7.44 -15.02
CA ALA A 328 -21.28 8.79 -14.65
C ALA A 328 -20.19 9.42 -13.75
N ILE A 329 -20.14 10.75 -13.76
CA ILE A 329 -19.28 11.55 -12.87
C ILE A 329 -20.12 12.30 -11.84
N GLN A 330 -19.51 12.64 -10.71
CA GLN A 330 -20.20 13.30 -9.60
C GLN A 330 -19.28 14.21 -8.79
N HIS A 331 -19.88 15.13 -8.03
CA HIS A 331 -19.22 15.78 -6.90
C HIS A 331 -19.36 14.85 -5.67
N PRO A 332 -18.25 14.36 -5.07
CA PRO A 332 -18.31 13.44 -3.94
C PRO A 332 -19.04 14.10 -2.76
N ALA A 333 -19.79 13.30 -1.99
CA ALA A 333 -20.64 13.74 -0.87
C ALA A 333 -21.68 14.81 -1.26
N ASN A 334 -21.99 14.99 -2.56
CA ASN A 334 -22.84 16.05 -3.10
C ASN A 334 -22.34 17.47 -2.79
N ASP A 335 -21.06 17.64 -2.55
CA ASP A 335 -20.45 18.95 -2.28
C ASP A 335 -20.19 19.71 -3.60
N MET A 336 -21.15 20.51 -4.01
CA MET A 336 -21.07 21.32 -5.23
C MET A 336 -20.10 22.52 -5.09
N THR A 337 -19.59 22.79 -3.89
CA THR A 337 -18.61 23.87 -3.66
C THR A 337 -17.19 23.41 -3.95
N SER A 338 -16.95 22.10 -3.90
CA SER A 338 -15.66 21.51 -4.23
C SER A 338 -15.46 21.41 -5.75
N PRO A 339 -14.29 21.79 -6.28
CA PRO A 339 -13.97 21.61 -7.69
C PRO A 339 -13.69 20.14 -8.06
N VAL A 340 -13.66 19.24 -7.08
CA VAL A 340 -13.34 17.83 -7.29
C VAL A 340 -14.49 17.11 -7.97
N ILE A 341 -14.16 16.44 -9.08
CA ILE A 341 -15.07 15.53 -9.81
C ILE A 341 -14.49 14.13 -9.74
N THR A 342 -15.36 13.18 -9.38
CA THR A 342 -14.98 11.75 -9.30
C THR A 342 -15.84 10.90 -10.22
N THR A 343 -15.38 9.68 -10.50
CA THR A 343 -16.28 8.66 -11.04
C THR A 343 -17.38 8.35 -10.04
N HIS A 344 -18.59 8.03 -10.53
CA HIS A 344 -19.73 7.70 -9.66
C HIS A 344 -19.58 6.30 -9.05
N TYR A 345 -19.15 5.31 -9.83
CA TYR A 345 -18.82 3.99 -9.29
C TYR A 345 -17.49 4.03 -8.56
N ASP A 346 -17.33 3.16 -7.56
CA ASP A 346 -16.00 2.87 -7.03
C ASP A 346 -15.15 2.15 -8.09
N PHE A 347 -13.83 2.22 -7.92
CA PHE A 347 -12.93 1.63 -8.92
C PHE A 347 -13.03 0.10 -8.96
N GLY A 348 -13.39 -0.56 -7.86
CA GLY A 348 -13.57 -2.01 -7.83
C GLY A 348 -14.57 -2.52 -8.86
N SER A 349 -15.62 -1.73 -9.15
CA SER A 349 -16.63 -2.04 -10.17
C SER A 349 -16.17 -1.77 -11.61
N MET A 350 -15.03 -1.13 -11.83
CA MET A 350 -14.51 -0.73 -13.15
C MET A 350 -13.09 -1.26 -13.43
N HIS A 351 -12.55 -2.01 -12.50
CA HIS A 351 -11.16 -2.49 -12.52
C HIS A 351 -10.76 -3.19 -13.83
N ASP A 352 -11.68 -3.96 -14.42
CA ASP A 352 -11.42 -4.72 -15.65
C ASP A 352 -11.63 -3.88 -16.93
N VAL A 353 -12.21 -2.68 -16.78
CA VAL A 353 -12.61 -1.84 -17.93
C VAL A 353 -11.66 -0.67 -18.15
N LEU A 354 -11.31 0.07 -17.11
CA LEU A 354 -10.46 1.26 -17.17
C LEU A 354 -9.20 1.11 -16.33
N VAL A 355 -8.16 1.81 -16.72
CA VAL A 355 -6.89 1.84 -15.99
C VAL A 355 -6.93 2.91 -14.91
N LYS A 356 -6.46 2.54 -13.73
CA LYS A 356 -6.22 3.44 -12.60
C LYS A 356 -4.72 3.59 -12.36
N LEU A 357 -4.28 4.82 -12.13
CA LEU A 357 -2.94 5.15 -11.67
C LEU A 357 -3.02 5.51 -10.19
N ASP A 358 -2.26 4.83 -9.34
CA ASP A 358 -2.24 5.08 -7.91
C ASP A 358 -1.06 5.97 -7.51
N VAL A 359 -1.37 7.23 -7.22
CA VAL A 359 -0.45 8.24 -6.67
C VAL A 359 -0.70 8.32 -5.17
N LEU A 360 0.02 7.50 -4.41
CA LEU A 360 -0.18 7.39 -2.97
C LEU A 360 0.57 8.50 -2.23
N GLY A 361 -0.14 9.26 -1.38
CA GLY A 361 0.49 10.20 -0.46
C GLY A 361 1.06 9.45 0.76
N HIS A 362 2.34 9.66 1.06
CA HIS A 362 3.03 8.98 2.16
C HIS A 362 3.89 9.96 2.96
N ASP A 363 4.06 9.70 4.25
CA ASP A 363 4.83 10.56 5.15
C ASP A 363 6.35 10.42 4.93
N ASP A 364 6.84 9.22 4.64
CA ASP A 364 8.28 8.95 4.54
C ASP A 364 8.98 9.78 3.46
N PRO A 365 8.46 9.91 2.23
CA PRO A 365 9.05 10.83 1.24
C PRO A 365 9.02 12.30 1.69
N THR A 366 8.01 12.71 2.45
CA THR A 366 7.93 14.06 3.03
C THR A 366 9.02 14.26 4.07
N MET A 367 9.19 13.26 4.95
CA MET A 367 10.23 13.26 5.97
C MET A 367 11.63 13.28 5.36
N ILE A 368 11.90 12.45 4.36
CA ILE A 368 13.17 12.43 3.62
C ILE A 368 13.45 13.79 3.00
N ARG A 369 12.48 14.41 2.34
CA ARG A 369 12.63 15.76 1.76
C ARG A 369 13.06 16.76 2.83
N MET A 370 12.36 16.78 3.96
CA MET A 370 12.69 17.69 5.05
C MET A 370 14.08 17.44 5.65
N LEU A 371 14.47 16.16 5.81
CA LEU A 371 15.80 15.77 6.27
C LEU A 371 16.91 16.23 5.32
N MET A 372 16.70 16.06 4.02
CA MET A 372 17.63 16.57 3.00
C MET A 372 17.76 18.11 3.05
N ASP A 373 16.66 18.82 3.21
CA ASP A 373 16.65 20.28 3.31
C ASP A 373 17.33 20.77 4.59
N LEU A 374 17.13 20.11 5.73
CA LEU A 374 17.74 20.48 7.01
C LEU A 374 19.24 20.18 7.09
N THR A 375 19.70 19.15 6.40
CA THR A 375 21.09 18.64 6.57
C THR A 375 21.99 18.88 5.36
N GLY A 376 21.41 19.15 4.19
CA GLY A 376 22.15 19.20 2.93
C GLY A 376 22.67 17.84 2.42
N VAL A 377 22.30 16.74 3.08
CA VAL A 377 22.74 15.38 2.72
C VAL A 377 21.67 14.71 1.83
N ASP A 378 22.08 14.23 0.64
CA ASP A 378 21.18 13.52 -0.27
C ASP A 378 20.96 12.07 0.24
N ALA A 379 19.73 11.72 0.53
CA ALA A 379 19.34 10.41 1.02
C ALA A 379 19.73 9.25 0.08
N ARG A 380 19.83 9.50 -1.22
CA ARG A 380 20.22 8.49 -2.22
C ARG A 380 21.69 8.07 -2.13
N THR A 381 22.53 8.91 -1.52
CA THR A 381 23.97 8.65 -1.35
C THR A 381 24.29 7.92 -0.06
N LEU A 382 23.32 7.70 0.81
CA LEU A 382 23.53 7.08 2.11
C LEU A 382 23.83 5.58 2.01
N PRO A 383 24.81 5.07 2.80
CA PRO A 383 25.08 3.65 2.84
C PRO A 383 23.93 2.89 3.52
N LEU A 384 23.39 1.87 2.84
CA LEU A 384 22.30 1.04 3.38
C LEU A 384 22.79 0.01 4.42
N THR A 385 24.08 -0.21 4.52
CA THR A 385 24.71 -1.16 5.45
C THR A 385 25.67 -0.46 6.42
N ASP A 386 25.32 0.75 6.84
CA ASP A 386 26.04 1.45 7.91
C ASP A 386 25.94 0.63 9.21
N PRO A 387 27.06 0.25 9.84
CA PRO A 387 27.05 -0.62 11.03
C PRO A 387 26.28 -0.03 12.22
N ASP A 388 26.38 1.28 12.44
CA ASP A 388 25.67 1.94 13.55
C ASP A 388 24.15 1.94 13.28
N VAL A 389 23.76 2.16 12.03
CA VAL A 389 22.35 2.11 11.62
C VAL A 389 21.79 0.70 11.76
N ILE A 390 22.49 -0.32 11.26
CA ILE A 390 22.06 -1.72 11.39
C ILE A 390 21.96 -2.13 12.87
N SER A 391 22.85 -1.65 13.72
CA SER A 391 22.85 -1.97 15.15
C SER A 391 21.59 -1.49 15.89
N LEU A 392 20.86 -0.48 15.36
CA LEU A 392 19.59 -0.02 15.94
C LEU A 392 18.51 -1.11 16.01
N PHE A 393 18.54 -2.04 15.08
CA PHE A 393 17.54 -3.09 14.98
C PHE A 393 17.75 -4.23 16.00
N SER A 394 18.90 -4.27 16.66
CA SER A 394 19.23 -5.24 17.71
C SER A 394 19.70 -4.61 19.02
N GLY A 395 19.84 -3.28 19.10
CA GLY A 395 20.33 -2.59 20.28
C GLY A 395 20.04 -1.09 20.28
N THR A 396 20.55 -0.38 21.30
CA THR A 396 20.35 1.06 21.51
C THR A 396 21.66 1.86 21.55
N GLN A 397 22.80 1.18 21.44
CA GLN A 397 24.13 1.75 21.67
C GLN A 397 24.47 2.88 20.70
N ALA A 398 24.06 2.75 19.42
CA ALA A 398 24.28 3.78 18.41
C ALA A 398 23.54 5.11 18.72
N LEU A 399 22.51 5.07 19.59
CA LEU A 399 21.82 6.27 20.05
C LEU A 399 22.45 6.88 21.31
N GLY A 400 23.41 6.19 21.94
CA GLY A 400 24.04 6.62 23.19
C GLY A 400 23.12 6.51 24.41
N VAL A 401 22.10 5.63 24.37
CA VAL A 401 21.13 5.40 25.46
C VAL A 401 21.06 3.92 25.81
N THR A 402 20.61 3.62 27.04
CA THR A 402 20.37 2.24 27.46
C THR A 402 18.92 1.83 27.23
N PRO A 403 18.64 0.51 27.13
CA PRO A 403 17.27 0.00 27.03
C PRO A 403 16.35 0.47 28.16
N GLU A 404 16.87 0.57 29.38
CA GLU A 404 16.12 1.01 30.56
C GLU A 404 15.75 2.50 30.50
N GLN A 405 16.63 3.30 29.90
CA GLN A 405 16.37 4.73 29.70
C GLN A 405 15.21 4.98 28.74
N ILE A 406 15.06 4.21 27.70
CA ILE A 406 14.02 4.44 26.68
C ILE A 406 12.85 3.45 26.76
N GLY A 407 12.96 2.36 27.51
CA GLY A 407 11.93 1.33 27.62
C GLY A 407 11.85 0.42 26.39
N SER A 408 12.92 0.31 25.60
CA SER A 408 13.01 -0.54 24.41
C SER A 408 14.39 -1.14 24.29
N LYS A 409 14.48 -2.42 23.91
CA LYS A 409 15.76 -3.09 23.63
C LYS A 409 16.33 -2.74 22.26
N THR A 410 15.55 -2.10 21.40
CA THR A 410 15.96 -1.66 20.07
C THR A 410 15.87 -0.15 19.93
N GLY A 411 16.69 0.45 19.08
CA GLY A 411 16.71 1.89 18.82
C GLY A 411 15.73 2.36 17.73
N THR A 412 14.68 1.59 17.44
CA THR A 412 13.85 1.77 16.25
C THR A 412 12.59 2.61 16.42
N TYR A 413 12.41 3.29 17.58
CA TYR A 413 11.32 4.27 17.73
C TYR A 413 11.33 5.28 16.58
N GLY A 414 10.17 5.50 15.96
CA GLY A 414 10.01 6.42 14.84
C GLY A 414 10.73 6.04 13.55
N VAL A 415 11.37 4.87 13.48
CA VAL A 415 11.86 4.30 12.23
C VAL A 415 10.68 3.66 11.50
N PRO A 416 10.36 4.07 10.26
CA PRO A 416 9.26 3.49 9.50
C PRO A 416 9.33 1.97 9.46
N GLU A 417 8.19 1.30 9.53
CA GLU A 417 8.04 -0.15 9.53
C GLU A 417 8.54 -0.88 10.79
N PHE A 418 9.54 -0.36 11.48
CA PHE A 418 10.24 -1.04 12.59
C PHE A 418 10.00 -0.42 13.98
N GLY A 419 9.23 0.67 14.04
CA GLY A 419 8.99 1.40 15.28
C GLY A 419 7.83 0.89 16.12
N THR A 420 6.94 0.06 15.61
CA THR A 420 5.77 -0.45 16.34
C THR A 420 6.16 -1.48 17.40
N LYS A 421 5.39 -1.58 18.49
CA LYS A 421 5.63 -2.56 19.57
C LYS A 421 5.72 -3.99 19.02
N PHE A 422 4.86 -4.33 18.08
CA PHE A 422 4.84 -5.64 17.43
C PHE A 422 6.14 -5.97 16.69
N VAL A 423 6.63 -5.03 15.87
CA VAL A 423 7.86 -5.27 15.10
C VAL A 423 9.10 -5.19 15.99
N ARG A 424 9.14 -4.30 17.00
CA ARG A 424 10.23 -4.29 17.98
C ARG A 424 10.37 -5.63 18.70
N GLN A 425 9.25 -6.29 19.04
CA GLN A 425 9.27 -7.64 19.59
C GLN A 425 9.86 -8.66 18.62
N MET A 426 9.52 -8.58 17.32
CA MET A 426 10.13 -9.46 16.30
C MET A 426 11.64 -9.24 16.22
N LEU A 427 12.10 -7.98 16.26
CA LEU A 427 13.52 -7.63 16.28
C LEU A 427 14.25 -8.19 17.50
N GLU A 428 13.63 -8.12 18.68
CA GLU A 428 14.15 -8.69 19.92
C GLU A 428 14.26 -10.23 19.88
N GLU A 429 13.39 -10.91 19.11
CA GLU A 429 13.41 -12.35 18.97
C GLU A 429 14.38 -12.83 17.87
N THR A 430 14.66 -12.00 16.88
CA THR A 430 15.42 -12.39 15.68
C THR A 430 16.83 -11.81 15.62
N HIS A 431 17.11 -10.70 16.31
CA HIS A 431 18.41 -9.99 16.34
C HIS A 431 19.06 -9.79 14.97
N PRO A 432 18.41 -9.11 14.01
CA PRO A 432 18.91 -8.96 12.66
C PRO A 432 20.21 -8.15 12.60
N THR A 433 21.10 -8.54 11.70
CA THR A 433 22.41 -7.94 11.48
C THR A 433 22.67 -7.57 10.02
N THR A 434 21.75 -7.88 9.12
CA THR A 434 21.87 -7.69 7.67
C THR A 434 20.63 -7.05 7.09
N MET A 435 20.74 -6.42 5.92
CA MET A 435 19.57 -5.90 5.20
C MET A 435 18.63 -7.04 4.75
N GLU A 436 19.19 -8.19 4.39
CA GLU A 436 18.39 -9.37 4.02
C GLU A 436 17.45 -9.79 5.16
N GLU A 437 17.95 -9.86 6.39
CA GLU A 437 17.14 -10.21 7.57
C GLU A 437 16.07 -9.15 7.85
N LEU A 438 16.37 -7.87 7.67
CA LEU A 438 15.38 -6.78 7.79
C LEU A 438 14.28 -6.88 6.73
N ILE A 439 14.63 -7.24 5.50
CA ILE A 439 13.65 -7.48 4.42
C ILE A 439 12.71 -8.64 4.80
N ARG A 440 13.26 -9.73 5.39
CA ARG A 440 12.44 -10.86 5.87
C ARG A 440 11.49 -10.44 6.99
N ILE A 441 11.98 -9.70 7.97
CA ILE A 441 11.16 -9.20 9.09
C ILE A 441 10.05 -8.26 8.56
N SER A 442 10.36 -7.38 7.62
CA SER A 442 9.37 -6.54 6.96
C SER A 442 8.29 -7.37 6.26
N GLY A 443 8.67 -8.42 5.52
CA GLY A 443 7.73 -9.35 4.91
C GLY A 443 6.82 -10.06 5.93
N LEU A 444 7.40 -10.54 7.02
CA LEU A 444 6.68 -11.21 8.11
C LEU A 444 5.68 -10.27 8.83
N SER A 445 6.04 -9.01 8.99
CA SER A 445 5.21 -8.03 9.72
C SER A 445 4.02 -7.52 8.91
N HIS A 446 4.12 -7.51 7.59
CA HIS A 446 3.07 -7.02 6.70
C HIS A 446 2.02 -8.07 6.33
N GLY A 447 2.34 -9.36 6.49
CA GLY A 447 1.43 -10.44 6.17
C GLY A 447 0.41 -10.71 7.29
N THR A 448 -0.64 -11.45 6.95
CA THR A 448 -1.61 -11.95 7.93
C THR A 448 -1.35 -13.44 8.17
N ASP A 449 -1.23 -13.83 9.44
CA ASP A 449 -0.92 -15.19 9.89
C ASP A 449 0.42 -15.74 9.31
N VAL A 450 1.40 -14.85 9.13
CA VAL A 450 2.75 -15.21 8.66
C VAL A 450 3.73 -15.34 9.82
N TRP A 451 3.65 -14.45 10.82
CA TRP A 451 4.54 -14.44 11.98
C TRP A 451 3.98 -15.19 13.16
N ILE A 452 2.93 -14.67 13.83
CA ILE A 452 2.33 -15.27 15.03
C ILE A 452 1.68 -16.60 14.68
N GLY A 453 1.97 -17.64 15.46
CA GLY A 453 1.44 -18.99 15.23
C GLY A 453 2.01 -19.69 13.99
N ASN A 454 3.01 -19.09 13.33
CA ASN A 454 3.62 -19.60 12.10
C ASN A 454 5.16 -19.50 12.18
N ALA A 455 5.80 -18.57 11.46
CA ALA A 455 7.26 -18.44 11.41
C ALA A 455 7.90 -18.29 12.80
N GLN A 456 7.26 -17.56 13.71
CA GLN A 456 7.71 -17.39 15.08
C GLN A 456 7.88 -18.74 15.81
N GLU A 457 6.91 -19.64 15.69
CA GLU A 457 6.95 -20.97 16.31
C GLU A 457 8.00 -21.86 15.67
N ILE A 458 8.13 -21.80 14.34
CA ILE A 458 9.12 -22.57 13.57
C ILE A 458 10.54 -22.20 14.01
N ILE A 459 10.82 -20.90 14.16
CA ILE A 459 12.12 -20.38 14.60
C ILE A 459 12.38 -20.74 16.06
N LYS A 460 11.41 -20.51 16.97
CA LYS A 460 11.55 -20.84 18.39
C LYS A 460 11.75 -22.33 18.65
N ALA A 461 11.13 -23.18 17.86
CA ALA A 461 11.30 -24.62 17.95
C ALA A 461 12.60 -25.15 17.30
N GLY A 462 13.38 -24.27 16.65
CA GLY A 462 14.60 -24.64 15.95
C GLY A 462 14.37 -25.53 14.71
N ILE A 463 13.14 -25.52 14.16
CA ILE A 463 12.77 -26.32 12.98
C ILE A 463 13.44 -25.73 11.74
N ALA A 464 13.40 -24.41 11.58
CA ALA A 464 14.07 -23.70 10.50
C ALA A 464 14.53 -22.30 10.97
N PRO A 465 15.67 -21.79 10.49
CA PRO A 465 16.11 -20.42 10.76
C PRO A 465 15.28 -19.40 10.00
N LEU A 466 15.36 -18.12 10.39
CA LEU A 466 14.70 -17.00 9.71
C LEU A 466 14.97 -17.01 8.20
N ALA A 467 16.21 -17.30 7.80
CA ALA A 467 16.63 -17.37 6.40
C ALA A 467 15.87 -18.39 5.53
N SER A 468 15.26 -19.40 6.14
CA SER A 468 14.51 -20.46 5.44
C SER A 468 12.99 -20.33 5.58
N CYS A 469 12.49 -19.50 6.51
CA CYS A 469 11.07 -19.29 6.71
C CYS A 469 10.41 -18.59 5.51
N ILE A 470 9.11 -18.79 5.34
CA ILE A 470 8.30 -18.06 4.36
C ILE A 470 8.04 -16.65 4.90
N CYS A 471 8.65 -15.65 4.31
CA CYS A 471 8.54 -14.25 4.71
C CYS A 471 7.79 -13.41 3.69
N CYS A 472 8.02 -13.64 2.40
CA CYS A 472 7.37 -12.99 1.28
C CYS A 472 6.77 -14.05 0.35
N ARG A 473 5.81 -13.65 -0.49
CA ARG A 473 5.20 -14.58 -1.46
C ARG A 473 6.22 -15.18 -2.43
N ASP A 474 7.25 -14.42 -2.76
CA ASP A 474 8.37 -14.85 -3.62
C ASP A 474 9.08 -16.09 -3.06
N ASP A 475 9.21 -16.19 -1.73
CA ASP A 475 9.85 -17.33 -1.08
C ASP A 475 9.12 -18.65 -1.36
N ILE A 476 7.77 -18.60 -1.46
CA ILE A 476 6.98 -19.79 -1.79
C ILE A 476 7.30 -20.27 -3.19
N MET A 477 7.24 -19.39 -4.17
CA MET A 477 7.48 -19.74 -5.57
C MET A 477 8.90 -20.25 -5.78
N ASN A 478 9.90 -19.53 -5.25
CA ASN A 478 11.31 -19.89 -5.43
C ASN A 478 11.65 -21.22 -4.74
N ALA A 479 11.20 -21.40 -3.49
CA ALA A 479 11.44 -22.66 -2.79
C ALA A 479 10.81 -23.87 -3.50
N LEU A 480 9.58 -23.74 -4.00
CA LEU A 480 8.93 -24.83 -4.74
C LEU A 480 9.66 -25.15 -6.04
N ILE A 481 10.15 -24.15 -6.77
CA ILE A 481 10.99 -24.36 -7.96
C ILE A 481 12.30 -25.06 -7.58
N ASP A 482 12.95 -24.67 -6.49
CA ASP A 482 14.18 -25.28 -6.00
C ASP A 482 13.97 -26.74 -5.58
N TYR A 483 12.80 -27.08 -5.06
CA TYR A 483 12.40 -28.48 -4.79
C TYR A 483 12.03 -29.27 -6.07
N GLY A 484 11.97 -28.61 -7.24
CA GLY A 484 11.69 -29.24 -8.52
C GLY A 484 10.21 -29.23 -8.93
N VAL A 485 9.34 -28.56 -8.19
CA VAL A 485 7.94 -28.35 -8.60
C VAL A 485 7.89 -27.49 -9.86
N ALA A 486 7.03 -27.85 -10.81
CA ALA A 486 6.91 -27.12 -12.07
C ALA A 486 6.65 -25.62 -11.84
N PRO A 487 7.33 -24.69 -12.58
CA PRO A 487 7.26 -23.24 -12.34
C PRO A 487 5.84 -22.68 -12.33
N LYS A 488 4.97 -23.15 -13.24
CA LYS A 488 3.56 -22.71 -13.27
C LYS A 488 2.80 -23.16 -12.03
N MET A 489 2.98 -24.40 -11.57
CA MET A 489 2.37 -24.90 -10.34
C MET A 489 2.89 -24.15 -9.12
N SER A 490 4.19 -23.84 -9.07
CA SER A 490 4.80 -23.05 -8.00
C SER A 490 4.20 -21.64 -7.92
N PHE A 491 4.00 -21.00 -9.07
CA PHE A 491 3.34 -19.69 -9.16
C PHE A 491 1.87 -19.75 -8.72
N ASP A 492 1.10 -20.73 -9.20
CA ASP A 492 -0.31 -20.87 -8.85
C ASP A 492 -0.48 -21.16 -7.35
N THR A 493 0.42 -21.97 -6.78
CA THR A 493 0.46 -22.24 -5.33
C THR A 493 0.75 -20.96 -4.55
N MET A 494 1.77 -20.19 -4.93
CA MET A 494 2.09 -18.89 -4.34
C MET A 494 0.89 -17.93 -4.41
N GLU A 495 0.23 -17.81 -5.57
CA GLU A 495 -0.94 -16.94 -5.75
C GLU A 495 -2.15 -17.40 -4.90
N SER A 496 -2.35 -18.70 -4.72
CA SER A 496 -3.40 -19.24 -3.86
C SER A 496 -3.14 -18.91 -2.38
N VAL A 497 -1.92 -19.17 -1.91
CA VAL A 497 -1.51 -18.94 -0.52
C VAL A 497 -1.55 -17.44 -0.18
N ARG A 498 -0.96 -16.58 -1.01
CA ARG A 498 -0.92 -15.13 -0.71
C ARG A 498 -2.29 -14.45 -0.63
N LYS A 499 -3.31 -15.03 -1.27
CA LYS A 499 -4.72 -14.56 -1.23
C LYS A 499 -5.54 -15.22 -0.13
N GLY A 500 -4.92 -16.04 0.73
CA GLY A 500 -5.58 -16.75 1.81
C GLY A 500 -6.54 -17.85 1.36
N ARG A 501 -6.41 -18.32 0.11
CA ARG A 501 -7.23 -19.41 -0.43
C ARG A 501 -6.75 -20.80 0.03
N GLY A 502 -5.58 -20.86 0.67
CA GLY A 502 -4.94 -22.10 1.11
C GLY A 502 -4.36 -22.92 -0.03
N LEU A 503 -4.09 -24.20 0.25
CA LEU A 503 -3.58 -25.16 -0.72
C LEU A 503 -4.74 -25.99 -1.28
N LYS A 504 -4.80 -26.13 -2.60
CA LYS A 504 -5.67 -27.11 -3.24
C LYS A 504 -5.02 -28.49 -3.18
N PRO A 505 -5.82 -29.60 -3.27
CA PRO A 505 -5.27 -30.96 -3.20
C PRO A 505 -4.11 -31.21 -4.15
N GLU A 506 -4.24 -30.80 -5.43
CA GLU A 506 -3.19 -30.97 -6.44
C GLU A 506 -1.90 -30.20 -6.13
N MET A 507 -1.99 -29.07 -5.42
CA MET A 507 -0.82 -28.29 -4.99
C MET A 507 -0.09 -29.00 -3.85
N GLU A 508 -0.84 -29.51 -2.88
CA GLU A 508 -0.27 -30.25 -1.74
C GLU A 508 0.37 -31.56 -2.19
N GLU A 509 -0.30 -32.31 -3.08
CA GLU A 509 0.25 -33.54 -3.68
C GLU A 509 1.58 -33.27 -4.39
N ALA A 510 1.64 -32.24 -5.23
CA ALA A 510 2.87 -31.85 -5.91
C ALA A 510 4.00 -31.49 -4.93
N MET A 511 3.70 -30.81 -3.81
CA MET A 511 4.69 -30.49 -2.79
C MET A 511 5.20 -31.75 -2.10
N ILE A 512 4.34 -32.70 -1.77
CA ILE A 512 4.69 -33.97 -1.14
C ILE A 512 5.56 -34.82 -2.08
N GLU A 513 5.18 -34.94 -3.35
CA GLU A 513 5.92 -35.68 -4.38
C GLU A 513 7.35 -35.17 -4.56
N HIS A 514 7.56 -33.87 -4.39
CA HIS A 514 8.88 -33.23 -4.51
C HIS A 514 9.61 -33.09 -3.16
N ASN A 515 9.16 -33.79 -2.13
CA ASN A 515 9.78 -33.80 -0.79
C ASN A 515 9.88 -32.42 -0.13
N VAL A 516 8.91 -31.54 -0.36
CA VAL A 516 8.81 -30.27 0.37
C VAL A 516 8.57 -30.59 1.85
N PRO A 517 9.32 -29.98 2.78
CA PRO A 517 9.19 -30.25 4.22
C PRO A 517 7.76 -30.00 4.73
N SER A 518 7.27 -30.85 5.63
CA SER A 518 5.91 -30.74 6.19
C SER A 518 5.67 -29.39 6.87
N TRP A 519 6.66 -28.88 7.61
CA TRP A 519 6.55 -27.55 8.24
C TRP A 519 6.31 -26.41 7.23
N PHE A 520 6.88 -26.53 6.02
CA PHE A 520 6.68 -25.55 4.95
C PHE A 520 5.26 -25.61 4.39
N ILE A 521 4.74 -26.83 4.17
CA ILE A 521 3.36 -27.08 3.73
C ILE A 521 2.38 -26.54 4.78
N ASP A 522 2.62 -26.84 6.07
CA ASP A 522 1.79 -26.37 7.18
C ASP A 522 1.82 -24.84 7.32
N SER A 523 2.98 -24.22 7.09
CA SER A 523 3.12 -22.76 7.04
C SER A 523 2.26 -22.16 5.94
N CYS A 524 2.30 -22.72 4.71
CA CYS A 524 1.46 -22.27 3.59
C CYS A 524 -0.05 -22.35 3.91
N LYS A 525 -0.50 -23.36 4.66
CA LYS A 525 -1.91 -23.51 5.05
C LYS A 525 -2.39 -22.47 6.04
N LYS A 526 -1.50 -21.94 6.88
CA LYS A 526 -1.82 -20.92 7.89
C LYS A 526 -1.95 -19.51 7.29
N ILE A 527 -1.18 -19.18 6.26
CA ILE A 527 -1.06 -17.85 5.69
C ILE A 527 -2.38 -17.38 5.08
N LYS A 528 -2.79 -16.15 5.41
CA LYS A 528 -4.00 -15.49 4.88
C LYS A 528 -3.70 -14.38 3.88
N TYR A 529 -2.57 -13.70 4.04
CA TYR A 529 -2.16 -12.65 3.12
C TYR A 529 -0.65 -12.43 3.17
N MET A 530 -0.02 -12.20 2.01
CA MET A 530 1.43 -11.92 1.89
C MET A 530 1.74 -10.83 0.88
N PHE A 531 2.78 -10.07 1.20
CA PHE A 531 3.37 -9.07 0.31
C PHE A 531 4.54 -9.64 -0.53
N PRO A 532 4.90 -8.97 -1.66
CA PRO A 532 6.07 -9.34 -2.45
C PRO A 532 7.37 -8.85 -1.82
N LYS A 533 8.49 -9.52 -2.13
CA LYS A 533 9.82 -9.11 -1.69
C LYS A 533 10.19 -7.70 -2.14
N GLY A 534 9.83 -7.32 -3.36
CA GLY A 534 10.07 -5.97 -3.89
C GLY A 534 9.45 -4.85 -3.03
N HIS A 535 8.27 -5.08 -2.46
CA HIS A 535 7.65 -4.17 -1.50
C HIS A 535 8.50 -4.03 -0.23
N ALA A 536 8.91 -5.14 0.37
CA ALA A 536 9.73 -5.14 1.58
C ALA A 536 11.09 -4.42 1.35
N VAL A 537 11.74 -4.67 0.21
CA VAL A 537 13.00 -4.00 -0.15
C VAL A 537 12.84 -2.48 -0.23
N ALA A 538 11.79 -2.00 -0.89
CA ALA A 538 11.54 -0.56 -1.02
C ALA A 538 11.35 0.13 0.34
N TYR A 539 10.55 -0.48 1.21
CA TYR A 539 10.28 0.08 2.54
C TYR A 539 11.47 -0.03 3.49
N VAL A 540 12.21 -1.13 3.47
CA VAL A 540 13.45 -1.27 4.26
C VAL A 540 14.51 -0.27 3.81
N THR A 541 14.66 -0.04 2.51
CA THR A 541 15.56 0.98 1.99
C THR A 541 15.22 2.37 2.53
N MET A 542 13.94 2.75 2.51
CA MET A 542 13.49 4.02 3.06
C MET A 542 13.70 4.11 4.56
N ALA A 543 13.40 3.03 5.29
CA ALA A 543 13.60 2.95 6.74
C ALA A 543 15.08 3.11 7.14
N LEU A 544 16.00 2.47 6.43
CA LEU A 544 17.44 2.58 6.67
C LEU A 544 17.96 3.99 6.40
N ARG A 545 17.49 4.67 5.36
CA ARG A 545 17.83 6.07 5.08
C ARG A 545 17.35 6.99 6.21
N ILE A 546 16.12 6.85 6.67
CA ILE A 546 15.59 7.63 7.80
C ILE A 546 16.34 7.30 9.09
N ALA A 547 16.62 6.03 9.35
CA ALA A 547 17.42 5.59 10.49
C ALA A 547 18.86 6.16 10.46
N TRP A 548 19.46 6.34 9.29
CA TRP A 548 20.77 6.98 9.17
C TRP A 548 20.73 8.42 9.70
N TYR A 549 19.74 9.21 9.35
CA TYR A 549 19.59 10.57 9.92
C TYR A 549 19.33 10.53 11.43
N LYS A 550 18.56 9.53 11.92
CA LYS A 550 18.34 9.36 13.34
C LYS A 550 19.64 9.17 14.12
N VAL A 551 20.58 8.40 13.59
CA VAL A 551 21.90 8.15 14.19
C VAL A 551 22.81 9.36 14.03
N HIS A 552 23.00 9.82 12.80
CA HIS A 552 24.07 10.77 12.44
C HIS A 552 23.64 12.24 12.42
N ARG A 553 22.32 12.53 12.40
CA ARG A 553 21.74 13.89 12.38
C ARG A 553 20.50 13.96 13.29
N PRO A 554 20.65 13.64 14.59
CA PRO A 554 19.52 13.44 15.46
C PRO A 554 18.61 14.66 15.61
N ALA A 555 19.14 15.87 15.74
CA ALA A 555 18.31 17.08 15.87
C ALA A 555 17.43 17.29 14.61
N ALA A 556 17.98 17.11 13.41
CA ALA A 556 17.22 17.18 12.17
C ALA A 556 16.17 16.06 12.08
N TYR A 557 16.51 14.85 12.53
CA TYR A 557 15.58 13.72 12.55
C TYR A 557 14.34 14.00 13.40
N TYR A 558 14.51 14.41 14.68
CA TYR A 558 13.39 14.71 15.56
C TYR A 558 12.58 15.91 15.06
N CYS A 559 13.26 16.94 14.55
CA CYS A 559 12.62 18.11 13.94
C CYS A 559 11.69 17.70 12.77
N ALA A 560 12.18 16.88 11.85
CA ALA A 560 11.41 16.39 10.72
C ALA A 560 10.25 15.48 11.16
N TYR A 561 10.50 14.56 12.09
CA TYR A 561 9.49 13.63 12.57
C TYR A 561 8.32 14.35 13.24
N TYR A 562 8.59 15.28 14.16
CA TYR A 562 7.53 16.03 14.84
C TYR A 562 6.81 17.01 13.92
N THR A 563 7.47 17.52 12.87
CA THR A 563 6.79 18.35 11.86
C THR A 563 5.79 17.52 11.06
N VAL A 564 6.19 16.34 10.60
CA VAL A 564 5.33 15.46 9.79
C VAL A 564 4.18 14.88 10.64
N ARG A 565 4.37 14.75 11.95
CA ARG A 565 3.39 14.22 12.91
C ARG A 565 2.82 15.30 13.84
N ALA A 566 2.81 16.56 13.42
CA ALA A 566 2.41 17.70 14.26
C ALA A 566 0.95 17.61 14.76
N ASP A 567 0.06 16.98 14.02
CA ASP A 567 -1.34 16.73 14.38
C ASP A 567 -1.50 15.79 15.59
N CYS A 568 -0.50 14.94 15.84
CA CYS A 568 -0.42 14.04 17.00
C CYS A 568 0.40 14.61 18.16
N PHE A 569 1.02 15.80 17.99
CA PHE A 569 1.92 16.40 18.98
C PHE A 569 1.16 17.30 19.96
N ASP A 570 1.08 16.90 21.23
CA ASP A 570 0.47 17.72 22.30
C ASP A 570 1.56 18.44 23.12
N ALA A 571 1.77 19.73 22.83
CA ALA A 571 2.79 20.53 23.49
C ALA A 571 2.54 20.71 25.02
N SER A 572 1.31 20.62 25.49
CA SER A 572 0.98 20.73 26.92
C SER A 572 1.51 19.54 27.73
N ILE A 573 1.61 18.38 27.11
CA ILE A 573 2.14 17.14 27.70
C ILE A 573 3.64 17.01 27.37
N LEU A 574 4.02 17.16 26.12
CA LEU A 574 5.37 16.87 25.63
C LEU A 574 6.40 17.96 25.93
N GLY A 575 5.95 19.17 26.23
CA GLY A 575 6.80 20.26 26.73
C GLY A 575 7.14 20.17 28.23
N GLY A 576 6.65 19.16 28.94
CA GLY A 576 6.92 18.92 30.36
C GLY A 576 8.28 18.31 30.66
N THR A 577 8.52 17.99 31.96
CA THR A 577 9.73 17.25 32.34
C THR A 577 9.66 15.79 31.88
N GLN A 578 10.81 15.16 31.73
CA GLN A 578 10.88 13.75 31.33
C GLN A 578 10.09 12.84 32.29
N GLU A 579 10.13 13.13 33.59
CA GLU A 579 9.40 12.38 34.61
C GLU A 579 7.88 12.53 34.46
N ALA A 580 7.40 13.73 34.15
CA ALA A 580 5.98 13.98 33.92
C ALA A 580 5.48 13.23 32.67
N ILE A 581 6.26 13.24 31.56
CA ILE A 581 5.94 12.54 30.34
C ILE A 581 5.89 11.01 30.59
N ARG A 582 6.87 10.45 31.30
CA ARG A 582 6.89 9.02 31.68
C ARG A 582 5.70 8.64 32.55
N GLY A 583 5.37 9.48 33.55
CA GLY A 583 4.21 9.26 34.41
C GLY A 583 2.91 9.19 33.61
N ARG A 584 2.73 10.14 32.69
CA ARG A 584 1.55 10.16 31.82
C ARG A 584 1.51 8.97 30.85
N TYR A 585 2.65 8.60 30.28
CA TYR A 585 2.75 7.41 29.41
C TYR A 585 2.31 6.14 30.16
N LYS A 586 2.81 5.94 31.35
CA LYS A 586 2.46 4.78 32.20
C LYS A 586 0.96 4.75 32.54
N GLU A 587 0.38 5.89 32.92
CA GLU A 587 -1.06 6.01 33.17
C GLU A 587 -1.89 5.60 31.93
N MET A 588 -1.48 6.07 30.76
CA MET A 588 -2.14 5.71 29.50
C MET A 588 -1.96 4.22 29.14
N GLU A 589 -0.79 3.64 29.38
CA GLU A 589 -0.53 2.22 29.15
C GLU A 589 -1.41 1.32 30.06
N GLU A 590 -1.56 1.68 31.32
CA GLU A 590 -2.44 0.97 32.27
C GLU A 590 -3.92 1.02 31.84
N ASN A 591 -4.34 2.12 31.22
CA ASN A 591 -5.71 2.32 30.71
C ASN A 591 -5.86 2.02 29.20
N SER A 592 -4.99 1.22 28.62
CA SER A 592 -4.86 1.03 27.17
C SER A 592 -6.12 0.56 26.43
N LYS A 593 -7.08 -0.05 27.13
CA LYS A 593 -8.35 -0.53 26.55
C LYS A 593 -9.31 0.61 26.20
N ASP A 594 -9.22 1.74 26.92
CA ASP A 594 -10.14 2.87 26.80
C ASP A 594 -9.56 4.01 25.94
N LEU A 595 -8.32 3.86 25.43
CA LEU A 595 -7.64 4.88 24.64
C LEU A 595 -8.26 5.06 23.27
N THR A 596 -8.47 6.32 22.89
CA THR A 596 -8.81 6.69 21.52
C THR A 596 -7.62 6.47 20.57
N GLN A 597 -7.86 6.50 19.25
CA GLN A 597 -6.75 6.42 18.28
C GLN A 597 -5.77 7.59 18.46
N LYS A 598 -6.27 8.78 18.72
CA LYS A 598 -5.44 9.97 18.99
C LYS A 598 -4.52 9.78 20.21
N ASP A 599 -5.03 9.15 21.28
CA ASP A 599 -4.21 8.85 22.46
C ASP A 599 -3.10 7.84 22.14
N LYS A 600 -3.39 6.83 21.33
CA LYS A 600 -2.39 5.84 20.87
C LYS A 600 -1.31 6.48 20.01
N ASP A 601 -1.70 7.38 19.12
CA ASP A 601 -0.76 8.12 18.28
C ASP A 601 0.12 9.05 19.13
N LEU A 602 -0.45 9.71 20.15
CA LEU A 602 0.29 10.51 21.14
C LEU A 602 1.30 9.65 21.91
N MET A 603 0.95 8.44 22.31
CA MET A 603 1.89 7.54 23.01
C MET A 603 3.13 7.23 22.16
N ILE A 604 2.99 7.06 20.86
CA ILE A 604 4.12 6.87 19.94
C ILE A 604 5.04 8.10 19.95
N ILE A 605 4.46 9.30 19.96
CA ILE A 605 5.24 10.53 20.04
C ILE A 605 5.94 10.65 21.41
N MET A 606 5.26 10.25 22.51
CA MET A 606 5.85 10.25 23.85
C MET A 606 7.07 9.34 23.95
N GLU A 607 7.02 8.12 23.38
CA GLU A 607 8.18 7.21 23.32
C GLU A 607 9.38 7.90 22.66
N LEU A 608 9.15 8.60 21.56
CA LEU A 608 10.20 9.26 20.80
C LEU A 608 10.73 10.53 21.50
N VAL A 609 9.86 11.29 22.19
CA VAL A 609 10.29 12.46 23.01
C VAL A 609 11.13 11.99 24.19
N ILE A 610 10.76 10.91 24.86
CA ILE A 610 11.55 10.32 25.95
C ILE A 610 12.94 9.92 25.43
N GLU A 611 13.02 9.26 24.27
CA GLU A 611 14.30 8.90 23.65
C GLU A 611 15.13 10.15 23.34
N MET A 612 14.53 11.17 22.74
CA MET A 612 15.19 12.43 22.40
C MET A 612 15.80 13.11 23.64
N LEU A 613 15.01 13.18 24.73
CA LEU A 613 15.47 13.76 26.00
C LEU A 613 16.61 12.96 26.64
N CYS A 614 16.55 11.61 26.55
CA CYS A 614 17.65 10.74 27.00
C CYS A 614 18.95 10.94 26.22
N ARG A 615 18.84 11.35 24.95
CA ARG A 615 19.98 11.71 24.08
C ARG A 615 20.49 13.12 24.32
N GLY A 616 19.92 13.86 25.30
CA GLY A 616 20.32 15.22 25.66
C GLY A 616 19.74 16.30 24.74
N ILE A 617 18.87 15.96 23.81
CA ILE A 617 18.19 16.92 22.91
C ILE A 617 16.90 17.38 23.59
N LYS A 618 16.63 18.70 23.58
CA LYS A 618 15.52 19.31 24.29
C LYS A 618 14.60 20.05 23.34
N LEU A 619 13.31 20.11 23.68
CA LEU A 619 12.35 21.01 23.07
C LEU A 619 12.53 22.43 23.68
N ALA A 620 12.73 23.41 22.82
CA ALA A 620 12.70 24.81 23.24
C ALA A 620 11.23 25.28 23.37
N PRO A 621 10.93 26.20 24.30
CA PRO A 621 9.63 26.83 24.35
C PRO A 621 9.28 27.55 23.06
N VAL A 622 8.00 27.60 22.73
CA VAL A 622 7.50 28.36 21.56
C VAL A 622 7.79 29.85 21.78
N ASP A 623 8.45 30.47 20.82
CA ASP A 623 8.74 31.90 20.78
C ASP A 623 7.99 32.55 19.63
N LEU A 624 7.10 33.51 19.93
CA LEU A 624 6.24 34.15 18.92
C LEU A 624 7.01 34.87 17.80
N TYR A 625 8.27 35.19 18.02
CA TYR A 625 9.11 35.91 17.03
C TYR A 625 10.10 35.02 16.28
N LYS A 626 10.35 33.81 16.78
CA LYS A 626 11.38 32.90 16.24
C LYS A 626 10.81 31.60 15.73
N SER A 627 9.75 31.09 16.36
CA SER A 627 9.17 29.81 15.97
C SER A 627 8.43 29.89 14.66
N ASP A 628 8.58 28.90 13.78
CA ASP A 628 7.74 28.73 12.61
C ASP A 628 6.31 28.35 13.02
N ALA A 629 5.32 28.81 12.27
CA ALA A 629 3.92 28.57 12.59
C ALA A 629 3.47 27.10 12.35
N THR A 630 4.20 26.37 11.52
CA THR A 630 3.76 25.06 10.99
C THR A 630 4.82 23.98 11.09
N LYS A 631 6.08 24.32 11.38
CA LYS A 631 7.22 23.40 11.37
C LYS A 631 8.06 23.53 12.62
N PHE A 632 8.56 22.42 13.11
CA PHE A 632 9.65 22.43 14.07
C PHE A 632 10.93 22.95 13.42
N GLN A 633 11.82 23.53 14.20
CA GLN A 633 13.07 24.10 13.75
C GLN A 633 14.21 23.60 14.62
N VAL A 634 15.38 23.40 14.03
CA VAL A 634 16.62 23.17 14.79
C VAL A 634 17.19 24.54 15.14
N VAL A 635 17.24 24.86 16.44
CA VAL A 635 17.70 26.16 16.93
C VAL A 635 19.18 26.13 17.29
N ASP A 636 19.68 25.01 17.78
CA ASP A 636 21.09 24.78 18.13
C ASP A 636 21.44 23.31 17.86
N GLU A 637 22.55 23.06 17.19
CA GLU A 637 23.01 21.68 16.89
C GLU A 637 23.81 21.05 18.04
N LYS A 638 23.95 21.75 19.20
CA LYS A 638 24.72 21.28 20.36
C LYS A 638 23.82 20.76 21.48
#